data_23a7ce1bfd29c6e10ecf9323f7dc5acf
#
_entry.id   23a7ce1bfd29c6e10ecf9323f7dc5acf
#
_cell.length_a   1.000
_cell.length_b   1.000
_cell.length_c   1.000
_cell.angle_alpha   90.00
_cell.angle_beta   90.00
_cell.angle_gamma   90.00
#
_symmetry.space_group_name_H-M   'P 1'
#
loop_
_entity.id
_entity.type
_entity.pdbx_description
1 polymer ?
#
loop_
_entity_poly.entity_id
_entity_poly.type
_entity_poly.pdbx_seq_one_letter_code
_entity_poly.pdbx_strand_id
1 'polypeptide(L)'
;MNKAPLLLLLFCLLGCQKDKQRPEQKIFDRILFVYHLKESVEANTWTTFDDPQYDVPLIYFTDSSSYVANPTEKFLKTFKSELVLEDGTIKIYKTQKRVDDSPFHMETGMTLGDPTPEFNYHSPFMMCSSFEETVKTIPDVGSTDEWTTMIIHEYFHGFQYKHKPYMDYYENEIVQVQPDSLTTFYKKLPWFKQSIDAENQLLLDAIAEKDSIQTKRLIQAFWDKRKQRRWQFQQKHKFSLDKFEKCYETMEGTARYVEFSLYKDFANRKPDESLLKSDSSFKSFAKFKNYNLQKDKWLYLTDKTTYFYATGFNMARLLDKLGIEYKSRLFKDGKISLEDILREKY
;
A
#
# COMPACT_ATOMS: atom_id res chain seq x y z
N MET A 1 -18.28 -75.02 39.54
CA MET A 1 -18.67 -74.38 38.32
C MET A 1 -18.50 -72.91 38.51
N ASN A 2 -17.26 -72.39 38.16
CA ASN A 2 -16.93 -70.98 38.25
C ASN A 2 -17.08 -70.35 36.90
N LYS A 3 -17.98 -69.35 36.75
CA LYS A 3 -18.12 -68.49 35.56
C LYS A 3 -17.24 -67.28 35.76
N ALA A 4 -16.22 -67.15 34.95
CA ALA A 4 -15.42 -65.94 34.83
C ALA A 4 -16.15 -64.89 33.98
N PRO A 5 -16.19 -63.60 34.33
CA PRO A 5 -16.72 -62.54 33.47
C PRO A 5 -15.70 -62.13 32.43
N LEU A 6 -16.13 -62.11 31.15
CA LEU A 6 -15.40 -61.63 30.00
C LEU A 6 -15.36 -60.10 30.05
N LEU A 7 -14.20 -59.51 30.34
CA LEU A 7 -14.00 -58.06 30.36
C LEU A 7 -13.77 -57.59 28.93
N LEU A 8 -14.77 -56.93 28.35
CA LEU A 8 -14.70 -56.34 27.00
C LEU A 8 -13.94 -55.02 27.08
N LEU A 9 -12.66 -55.02 26.71
CA LEU A 9 -11.85 -53.78 26.57
C LEU A 9 -12.28 -53.06 25.28
N LEU A 10 -13.10 -52.00 25.41
CA LEU A 10 -13.43 -51.08 24.34
C LEU A 10 -12.23 -50.15 24.14
N PHE A 11 -11.37 -50.43 23.17
CA PHE A 11 -10.33 -49.48 22.69
C PHE A 11 -11.04 -48.37 21.97
N CYS A 12 -11.26 -47.22 22.63
CA CYS A 12 -11.54 -45.97 21.99
C CYS A 12 -10.32 -45.55 21.18
N LEU A 13 -10.29 -45.91 19.91
CA LEU A 13 -9.41 -45.27 18.92
C LEU A 13 -9.86 -43.81 18.77
N LEU A 14 -9.38 -42.95 19.64
CA LEU A 14 -9.33 -41.52 19.39
C LEU A 14 -8.36 -41.33 18.23
N GLY A 15 -8.87 -41.52 17.03
CA GLY A 15 -8.19 -41.10 15.83
C GLY A 15 -7.98 -39.59 15.89
N CYS A 16 -6.76 -39.18 16.15
CA CYS A 16 -6.32 -37.83 15.92
C CYS A 16 -6.56 -37.56 14.41
N GLN A 17 -7.72 -37.03 14.05
CA GLN A 17 -7.91 -36.43 12.73
C GLN A 17 -6.94 -35.25 12.70
N LYS A 18 -5.76 -35.46 12.11
CA LYS A 18 -4.99 -34.35 11.56
C LYS A 18 -5.96 -33.60 10.67
N ASP A 19 -6.40 -32.43 11.08
CA ASP A 19 -7.13 -31.51 10.23
C ASP A 19 -6.35 -31.41 8.91
N LYS A 20 -6.88 -32.05 7.87
CA LYS A 20 -6.35 -31.90 6.53
C LYS A 20 -6.63 -30.45 6.16
N GLN A 21 -5.63 -29.61 6.34
CA GLN A 21 -5.65 -28.21 5.96
C GLN A 21 -6.16 -28.15 4.51
N ARG A 22 -7.23 -27.38 4.28
CA ARG A 22 -7.77 -27.21 2.92
C ARG A 22 -6.63 -26.67 2.04
N PRO A 23 -6.44 -27.14 0.80
CA PRO A 23 -5.37 -26.63 -0.07
C PRO A 23 -5.41 -25.10 -0.24
N GLU A 24 -6.57 -24.51 -0.07
CA GLU A 24 -6.84 -23.06 -0.21
C GLU A 24 -6.67 -22.29 1.11
N GLN A 25 -6.48 -22.97 2.24
CA GLN A 25 -6.45 -22.31 3.56
C GLN A 25 -5.38 -21.20 3.62
N LYS A 26 -4.20 -21.44 3.05
CA LYS A 26 -3.15 -20.43 2.96
C LYS A 26 -3.59 -19.16 2.23
N ILE A 27 -4.39 -19.29 1.17
CA ILE A 27 -4.90 -18.13 0.41
C ILE A 27 -5.88 -17.34 1.28
N PHE A 28 -6.79 -18.04 1.97
CA PHE A 28 -7.74 -17.39 2.87
C PHE A 28 -7.03 -16.66 4.01
N ASP A 29 -6.09 -17.31 4.67
CA ASP A 29 -5.35 -16.72 5.78
C ASP A 29 -4.55 -15.48 5.33
N ARG A 30 -3.95 -15.50 4.14
CA ARG A 30 -3.27 -14.34 3.54
C ARG A 30 -4.23 -13.19 3.27
N ILE A 31 -5.40 -13.46 2.68
CA ILE A 31 -6.40 -12.42 2.40
C ILE A 31 -6.93 -11.84 3.71
N LEU A 32 -7.32 -12.67 4.67
CA LEU A 32 -7.81 -12.21 5.97
C LEU A 32 -6.75 -11.38 6.70
N PHE A 33 -5.48 -11.79 6.63
CA PHE A 33 -4.39 -11.03 7.23
C PHE A 33 -4.23 -9.63 6.62
N VAL A 34 -4.43 -9.46 5.31
CA VAL A 34 -4.46 -8.12 4.69
C VAL A 34 -5.55 -7.24 5.30
N TYR A 35 -6.74 -7.78 5.56
CA TYR A 35 -7.82 -7.02 6.21
C TYR A 35 -7.49 -6.67 7.66
N HIS A 36 -6.90 -7.59 8.44
CA HIS A 36 -6.40 -7.28 9.79
C HIS A 36 -5.32 -6.19 9.79
N LEU A 37 -4.52 -6.10 8.72
CA LEU A 37 -3.55 -5.00 8.57
C LEU A 37 -4.23 -3.68 8.25
N LYS A 38 -5.31 -3.66 7.45
CA LYS A 38 -6.11 -2.44 7.20
C LYS A 38 -6.69 -1.91 8.51
N GLU A 39 -7.33 -2.75 9.32
CA GLU A 39 -7.83 -2.40 10.66
C GLU A 39 -6.73 -1.80 11.53
N SER A 40 -5.53 -2.41 11.53
CA SER A 40 -4.39 -1.90 12.29
C SER A 40 -3.90 -0.55 11.82
N VAL A 41 -3.86 -0.32 10.50
CA VAL A 41 -3.49 0.97 9.92
C VAL A 41 -4.53 2.03 10.27
N GLU A 42 -5.83 1.72 10.22
CA GLU A 42 -6.89 2.64 10.63
C GLU A 42 -6.74 3.06 12.08
N ALA A 43 -6.55 2.10 12.97
CA ALA A 43 -6.46 2.35 14.41
C ALA A 43 -5.21 3.17 14.80
N ASN A 44 -4.09 3.01 14.10
CA ASN A 44 -2.80 3.52 14.55
C ASN A 44 -2.18 4.60 13.64
N THR A 45 -2.63 4.71 12.39
CA THR A 45 -1.92 5.52 11.40
C THR A 45 -2.83 6.44 10.59
N TRP A 46 -3.88 5.87 9.97
CA TRP A 46 -4.74 6.62 9.06
C TRP A 46 -6.21 6.30 9.31
N THR A 47 -6.85 7.12 10.11
CA THR A 47 -8.29 7.04 10.39
C THR A 47 -9.08 6.98 9.08
N THR A 48 -10.12 6.17 9.05
CA THR A 48 -10.99 5.90 7.90
C THR A 48 -10.41 5.01 6.80
N PHE A 49 -9.19 4.49 6.94
CA PHE A 49 -8.62 3.61 5.91
C PHE A 49 -9.41 2.30 5.75
N ASP A 50 -10.00 1.78 6.83
CA ASP A 50 -10.85 0.59 6.82
C ASP A 50 -12.35 0.91 6.84
N ASP A 51 -12.73 2.19 6.69
CA ASP A 51 -14.15 2.58 6.58
C ASP A 51 -14.77 1.94 5.33
N PRO A 52 -15.89 1.21 5.45
CA PRO A 52 -16.52 0.51 4.33
C PRO A 52 -16.85 1.38 3.12
N GLN A 53 -17.07 2.69 3.30
CA GLN A 53 -17.31 3.61 2.18
C GLN A 53 -16.12 3.76 1.24
N TYR A 54 -14.90 3.52 1.74
CA TYR A 54 -13.64 3.60 0.98
C TYR A 54 -13.07 2.23 0.65
N ASP A 55 -13.74 1.15 1.05
CA ASP A 55 -13.27 -0.19 0.72
C ASP A 55 -13.32 -0.46 -0.78
N VAL A 56 -12.36 -1.21 -1.25
CA VAL A 56 -12.26 -1.67 -2.64
C VAL A 56 -12.08 -3.18 -2.65
N PRO A 57 -12.58 -3.88 -3.67
CA PRO A 57 -12.37 -5.31 -3.79
C PRO A 57 -10.89 -5.66 -3.90
N LEU A 58 -10.48 -6.78 -3.28
CA LEU A 58 -9.16 -7.37 -3.44
C LEU A 58 -9.25 -8.58 -4.36
N ILE A 59 -8.49 -8.57 -5.46
CA ILE A 59 -8.33 -9.71 -6.36
C ILE A 59 -6.97 -10.35 -6.12
N TYR A 60 -6.97 -11.56 -5.61
CA TYR A 60 -5.80 -12.41 -5.43
C TYR A 60 -5.69 -13.41 -6.58
N PHE A 61 -4.64 -13.32 -7.37
CA PHE A 61 -4.40 -14.18 -8.53
C PHE A 61 -3.61 -15.43 -8.18
N THR A 62 -4.07 -16.55 -8.69
CA THR A 62 -3.32 -17.81 -8.77
C THR A 62 -3.04 -18.17 -10.22
N ASP A 63 -2.39 -19.28 -10.47
CA ASP A 63 -2.11 -19.74 -11.85
C ASP A 63 -3.36 -20.00 -12.68
N SER A 64 -4.47 -20.41 -12.07
CA SER A 64 -5.65 -20.89 -12.78
C SER A 64 -6.95 -20.18 -12.45
N SER A 65 -7.03 -19.47 -11.34
CA SER A 65 -8.26 -18.82 -10.86
C SER A 65 -7.93 -17.53 -10.13
N SER A 66 -8.95 -16.74 -9.81
CA SER A 66 -8.84 -15.58 -8.94
C SER A 66 -9.72 -15.76 -7.70
N TYR A 67 -9.22 -15.28 -6.55
CA TYR A 67 -10.00 -15.15 -5.33
C TYR A 67 -10.30 -13.68 -5.12
N VAL A 68 -11.58 -13.34 -4.93
CA VAL A 68 -12.00 -11.94 -4.84
C VAL A 68 -12.67 -11.72 -3.50
N ALA A 69 -12.06 -10.90 -2.68
CA ALA A 69 -12.64 -10.47 -1.41
C ALA A 69 -13.52 -9.23 -1.63
N ASN A 70 -14.72 -9.26 -1.06
CA ASN A 70 -15.73 -8.22 -1.12
C ASN A 70 -16.01 -7.71 -2.56
N PRO A 71 -16.32 -8.62 -3.52
CA PRO A 71 -16.60 -8.22 -4.90
C PRO A 71 -17.84 -7.35 -5.00
N THR A 72 -17.85 -6.48 -6.01
CA THR A 72 -19.06 -5.71 -6.35
C THR A 72 -20.15 -6.63 -6.94
N GLU A 73 -21.42 -6.22 -6.85
CA GLU A 73 -22.51 -6.93 -7.53
C GLU A 73 -22.27 -7.07 -9.03
N LYS A 74 -21.66 -6.08 -9.66
CA LYS A 74 -21.33 -6.09 -11.08
C LYS A 74 -20.28 -7.15 -11.40
N PHE A 75 -19.25 -7.30 -10.55
CA PHE A 75 -18.31 -8.41 -10.68
C PHE A 75 -19.01 -9.77 -10.65
N LEU A 76 -19.89 -10.00 -9.66
CA LEU A 76 -20.62 -11.28 -9.52
C LEU A 76 -21.56 -11.58 -10.69
N LYS A 77 -22.07 -10.55 -11.37
CA LYS A 77 -22.86 -10.72 -12.60
C LYS A 77 -21.98 -11.01 -13.82
N THR A 78 -20.74 -10.52 -13.84
CA THR A 78 -19.82 -10.65 -14.98
C THR A 78 -19.05 -11.97 -14.95
N PHE A 79 -18.58 -12.37 -13.76
CA PHE A 79 -17.73 -13.54 -13.59
C PHE A 79 -18.45 -14.63 -12.82
N LYS A 80 -18.54 -15.81 -13.42
CA LYS A 80 -19.04 -17.00 -12.72
C LYS A 80 -18.09 -17.33 -11.57
N SER A 81 -18.59 -17.19 -10.35
CA SER A 81 -17.83 -17.36 -9.11
C SER A 81 -18.68 -18.03 -8.04
N GLU A 82 -18.03 -18.66 -7.07
CA GLU A 82 -18.66 -19.29 -5.91
C GLU A 82 -18.13 -18.67 -4.62
N LEU A 83 -19.00 -18.53 -3.61
CA LEU A 83 -18.60 -18.12 -2.26
C LEU A 83 -17.84 -19.29 -1.63
N VAL A 84 -16.56 -19.06 -1.26
CA VAL A 84 -15.68 -20.09 -0.68
C VAL A 84 -15.35 -19.85 0.77
N LEU A 85 -15.47 -18.59 1.24
CA LEU A 85 -15.29 -18.21 2.63
C LEU A 85 -16.18 -17.01 2.98
N GLU A 86 -16.74 -17.03 4.19
CA GLU A 86 -17.37 -15.88 4.85
C GLU A 86 -16.82 -15.81 6.27
N ASP A 87 -16.19 -14.68 6.61
CA ASP A 87 -15.64 -14.40 7.93
C ASP A 87 -15.94 -12.95 8.31
N GLY A 88 -16.85 -12.77 9.25
CA GLY A 88 -17.36 -11.45 9.62
C GLY A 88 -17.94 -10.70 8.43
N THR A 89 -17.35 -9.58 8.09
CA THR A 89 -17.74 -8.74 6.94
C THR A 89 -17.04 -9.13 5.64
N ILE A 90 -16.06 -10.03 5.69
CA ILE A 90 -15.24 -10.42 4.54
C ILE A 90 -15.87 -11.63 3.86
N LYS A 91 -16.18 -11.49 2.57
CA LYS A 91 -16.68 -12.55 1.72
C LYS A 91 -15.71 -12.81 0.58
N ILE A 92 -15.17 -14.03 0.52
CA ILE A 92 -14.22 -14.42 -0.54
C ILE A 92 -14.93 -15.32 -1.54
N TYR A 93 -14.88 -14.92 -2.79
CA TYR A 93 -15.40 -15.68 -3.93
C TYR A 93 -14.24 -16.20 -4.79
N LYS A 94 -14.39 -17.40 -5.31
CA LYS A 94 -13.45 -18.01 -6.26
C LYS A 94 -14.06 -18.03 -7.65
N THR A 95 -13.33 -17.55 -8.64
CA THR A 95 -13.71 -17.61 -10.05
C THR A 95 -13.29 -18.95 -10.67
N GLN A 96 -13.98 -19.36 -11.74
CA GLN A 96 -13.63 -20.60 -12.45
C GLN A 96 -12.31 -20.49 -13.24
N LYS A 97 -11.92 -19.28 -13.62
CA LYS A 97 -10.68 -18.95 -14.32
C LYS A 97 -10.19 -17.58 -13.84
N ARG A 98 -8.96 -17.25 -14.14
CA ARG A 98 -8.45 -15.88 -13.89
C ARG A 98 -9.35 -14.83 -14.55
N VAL A 99 -9.51 -13.69 -13.89
CA VAL A 99 -10.29 -12.56 -14.42
C VAL A 99 -9.47 -11.66 -15.34
N ASP A 100 -8.16 -11.81 -15.31
CA ASP A 100 -7.19 -11.13 -16.16
C ASP A 100 -6.03 -12.08 -16.49
N ASP A 101 -5.50 -12.00 -17.70
CA ASP A 101 -4.46 -12.91 -18.21
C ASP A 101 -3.04 -12.35 -18.04
N SER A 102 -2.87 -11.14 -17.49
CA SER A 102 -1.54 -10.57 -17.23
C SER A 102 -0.74 -11.49 -16.29
N PRO A 103 0.56 -11.65 -16.54
CA PRO A 103 1.37 -12.64 -15.81
C PRO A 103 1.63 -12.23 -14.35
N PHE A 104 1.56 -10.94 -14.04
CA PHE A 104 1.85 -10.40 -12.72
C PHE A 104 0.97 -9.21 -12.38
N HIS A 105 0.53 -9.14 -11.13
CA HIS A 105 -0.24 -8.06 -10.56
C HIS A 105 0.31 -7.66 -9.20
N MET A 106 0.51 -6.39 -8.99
CA MET A 106 0.77 -5.73 -7.70
C MET A 106 0.47 -4.25 -7.90
N GLU A 107 -0.82 -3.92 -7.96
CA GLU A 107 -1.27 -2.58 -8.32
C GLU A 107 -2.73 -2.34 -7.93
N THR A 108 -3.11 -1.10 -7.75
CA THR A 108 -4.50 -0.70 -7.72
C THR A 108 -4.97 -0.30 -9.11
N GLY A 109 -5.90 -1.09 -9.65
CA GLY A 109 -6.57 -0.79 -10.91
C GLY A 109 -7.62 0.29 -10.73
N MET A 110 -7.71 1.19 -11.71
CA MET A 110 -8.78 2.16 -11.81
C MET A 110 -9.15 2.40 -13.28
N THR A 111 -10.40 2.83 -13.50
CA THR A 111 -10.89 3.21 -14.82
C THR A 111 -10.93 4.73 -14.91
N LEU A 112 -10.33 5.29 -15.96
CA LEU A 112 -10.33 6.72 -16.25
C LEU A 112 -11.30 7.00 -17.39
N GLY A 113 -12.02 8.11 -17.29
CA GLY A 113 -13.03 8.48 -18.28
C GLY A 113 -14.21 7.51 -18.31
N ASP A 114 -14.80 7.32 -19.49
CA ASP A 114 -15.88 6.34 -19.68
C ASP A 114 -15.31 4.91 -19.59
N PRO A 115 -15.68 4.13 -18.55
CA PRO A 115 -15.10 2.82 -18.34
C PRO A 115 -15.52 1.87 -19.46
N THR A 116 -14.57 1.09 -19.98
CA THR A 116 -14.92 -0.03 -20.87
C THR A 116 -15.74 -1.06 -20.12
N PRO A 117 -16.62 -1.82 -20.79
CA PRO A 117 -17.43 -2.86 -20.14
C PRO A 117 -16.60 -3.85 -19.33
N GLU A 118 -15.41 -4.20 -19.82
CA GLU A 118 -14.52 -5.17 -19.19
C GLU A 118 -14.00 -4.69 -17.83
N PHE A 119 -13.70 -3.39 -17.70
CA PHE A 119 -13.10 -2.83 -16.49
C PHE A 119 -14.12 -2.14 -15.56
N ASN A 120 -15.32 -1.87 -16.03
CA ASN A 120 -16.33 -1.16 -15.25
C ASN A 120 -16.95 -2.00 -14.11
N TYR A 121 -16.62 -3.27 -13.97
CA TYR A 121 -17.15 -4.12 -12.90
C TYR A 121 -16.49 -3.87 -11.53
N HIS A 122 -15.41 -3.10 -11.50
CA HIS A 122 -14.54 -3.15 -10.36
C HIS A 122 -13.65 -1.92 -10.24
N SER A 123 -14.00 -0.77 -10.22
CA SER A 123 -13.11 0.39 -10.16
C SER A 123 -13.46 1.31 -8.99
N PRO A 124 -12.47 1.72 -8.19
CA PRO A 124 -11.12 1.16 -8.08
C PRO A 124 -11.10 -0.23 -7.44
N PHE A 125 -9.98 -0.97 -7.61
CA PHE A 125 -9.81 -2.32 -7.06
C PHE A 125 -8.32 -2.64 -6.88
N MET A 126 -8.00 -3.45 -5.87
CA MET A 126 -6.65 -3.92 -5.61
C MET A 126 -6.39 -5.27 -6.30
N MET A 127 -5.30 -5.41 -7.02
CA MET A 127 -4.84 -6.66 -7.64
C MET A 127 -3.51 -7.11 -7.08
N CYS A 128 -3.41 -8.36 -6.67
CA CYS A 128 -2.13 -8.96 -6.28
C CYS A 128 -1.97 -10.38 -6.80
N SER A 129 -0.80 -10.68 -7.32
CA SER A 129 -0.34 -12.05 -7.53
C SER A 129 -0.02 -12.72 -6.21
N SER A 130 -0.06 -14.06 -6.19
CA SER A 130 0.38 -14.84 -5.02
C SER A 130 1.80 -14.45 -4.60
N PHE A 131 2.15 -14.71 -3.35
CA PHE A 131 3.54 -14.51 -2.88
C PHE A 131 4.54 -15.26 -3.76
N GLU A 132 4.20 -16.48 -4.14
CA GLU A 132 5.05 -17.35 -4.94
C GLU A 132 5.33 -16.77 -6.35
N GLU A 133 4.35 -16.11 -6.96
CA GLU A 133 4.54 -15.41 -8.24
C GLU A 133 5.27 -14.07 -8.03
N THR A 134 4.97 -13.38 -6.93
CA THR A 134 5.63 -12.11 -6.61
C THR A 134 7.15 -12.29 -6.49
N VAL A 135 7.62 -13.31 -5.79
CA VAL A 135 9.06 -13.59 -5.62
C VAL A 135 9.78 -13.85 -6.95
N LYS A 136 9.09 -14.40 -7.96
CA LYS A 136 9.68 -14.60 -9.29
C LYS A 136 9.95 -13.28 -10.02
N THR A 137 9.08 -12.27 -9.79
CA THR A 137 9.15 -10.95 -10.44
C THR A 137 9.95 -9.95 -9.61
N ILE A 138 9.83 -10.04 -8.28
CA ILE A 138 10.48 -9.17 -7.30
C ILE A 138 11.25 -10.05 -6.28
N PRO A 139 12.46 -10.53 -6.62
CA PRO A 139 13.19 -11.48 -5.80
C PRO A 139 13.60 -10.98 -4.41
N ASP A 140 13.62 -9.65 -4.22
CA ASP A 140 13.98 -9.02 -2.94
C ASP A 140 12.88 -9.16 -1.87
N VAL A 141 11.68 -9.58 -2.24
CA VAL A 141 10.58 -9.88 -1.31
C VAL A 141 10.81 -11.26 -0.69
N GLY A 142 11.31 -11.29 0.53
CA GLY A 142 11.79 -12.50 1.20
C GLY A 142 10.74 -13.24 2.03
N SER A 143 9.56 -12.65 2.29
CA SER A 143 8.54 -13.23 3.16
C SER A 143 7.13 -12.72 2.84
N THR A 144 6.13 -13.48 3.28
CA THR A 144 4.73 -13.04 3.23
C THR A 144 4.52 -11.73 3.99
N ASP A 145 5.25 -11.51 5.09
CA ASP A 145 5.19 -10.27 5.86
C ASP A 145 5.54 -9.06 4.96
N GLU A 146 6.61 -9.16 4.18
CA GLU A 146 7.05 -8.11 3.25
C GLU A 146 6.07 -7.94 2.08
N TRP A 147 5.59 -9.05 1.55
CA TRP A 147 4.60 -9.04 0.48
C TRP A 147 3.31 -8.33 0.91
N THR A 148 2.82 -8.55 2.14
CA THR A 148 1.61 -7.88 2.62
C THR A 148 1.78 -6.38 2.80
N THR A 149 2.98 -5.89 3.10
CA THR A 149 3.20 -4.43 3.16
C THR A 149 3.08 -3.76 1.81
N MET A 150 3.51 -4.43 0.73
CA MET A 150 3.30 -3.96 -0.65
C MET A 150 1.80 -3.92 -0.99
N ILE A 151 1.04 -4.96 -0.61
CA ILE A 151 -0.41 -4.98 -0.82
C ILE A 151 -1.09 -3.82 -0.10
N ILE A 152 -0.72 -3.52 1.13
CA ILE A 152 -1.30 -2.40 1.87
C ILE A 152 -0.92 -1.05 1.25
N HIS A 153 0.30 -0.91 0.72
CA HIS A 153 0.68 0.27 -0.07
C HIS A 153 -0.27 0.48 -1.25
N GLU A 154 -0.45 -0.56 -2.06
CA GLU A 154 -1.34 -0.49 -3.23
C GLU A 154 -2.82 -0.37 -2.82
N TYR A 155 -3.23 -1.03 -1.74
CA TYR A 155 -4.59 -0.90 -1.21
C TYR A 155 -4.90 0.54 -0.77
N PHE A 156 -3.87 1.24 -0.27
CA PHE A 156 -4.00 2.65 0.10
C PHE A 156 -4.26 3.54 -1.14
N HIS A 157 -3.73 3.20 -2.31
CA HIS A 157 -4.14 3.87 -3.55
C HIS A 157 -5.62 3.65 -3.86
N GLY A 158 -6.15 2.46 -3.60
CA GLY A 158 -7.60 2.20 -3.70
C GLY A 158 -8.42 3.14 -2.82
N PHE A 159 -8.01 3.30 -1.57
CA PHE A 159 -8.61 4.27 -0.63
C PHE A 159 -8.53 5.71 -1.16
N GLN A 160 -7.39 6.14 -1.68
CA GLN A 160 -7.24 7.47 -2.27
C GLN A 160 -8.21 7.69 -3.44
N TYR A 161 -8.32 6.72 -4.34
CA TYR A 161 -9.18 6.81 -5.54
C TYR A 161 -10.68 6.71 -5.22
N LYS A 162 -11.07 6.21 -4.07
CA LYS A 162 -12.47 6.26 -3.59
C LYS A 162 -12.91 7.67 -3.19
N HIS A 163 -12.00 8.58 -2.99
CA HIS A 163 -12.32 9.99 -2.74
C HIS A 163 -12.59 10.69 -4.07
N LYS A 164 -13.88 10.83 -4.40
CA LYS A 164 -14.31 11.39 -5.69
C LYS A 164 -13.66 12.74 -6.03
N PRO A 165 -13.55 13.75 -5.13
CA PRO A 165 -12.88 15.00 -5.47
C PRO A 165 -11.42 14.84 -5.88
N TYR A 166 -10.72 13.91 -5.23
CA TYR A 166 -9.33 13.59 -5.58
C TYR A 166 -9.24 12.88 -6.94
N MET A 167 -10.11 11.91 -7.18
CA MET A 167 -10.16 11.18 -8.44
C MET A 167 -10.52 12.09 -9.61
N ASP A 168 -11.52 12.97 -9.45
CA ASP A 168 -11.90 13.97 -10.45
C ASP A 168 -10.73 14.91 -10.78
N TYR A 169 -9.97 15.35 -9.78
CA TYR A 169 -8.77 16.16 -9.98
C TYR A 169 -7.67 15.40 -10.71
N TYR A 170 -7.39 14.17 -10.29
CA TYR A 170 -6.40 13.32 -10.91
C TYR A 170 -6.71 13.08 -12.38
N GLU A 171 -7.94 12.67 -12.69
CA GLU A 171 -8.40 12.38 -14.05
C GLU A 171 -8.34 13.61 -14.98
N ASN A 172 -8.84 14.74 -14.52
CA ASN A 172 -8.96 15.93 -15.37
C ASN A 172 -7.68 16.76 -15.47
N GLU A 173 -6.81 16.72 -14.44
CA GLU A 173 -5.70 17.67 -14.34
C GLU A 173 -4.32 17.00 -14.32
N ILE A 174 -4.20 15.74 -13.90
CA ILE A 174 -2.91 15.11 -13.59
C ILE A 174 -2.53 14.01 -14.58
N VAL A 175 -3.44 13.10 -14.91
CA VAL A 175 -3.17 11.87 -15.66
C VAL A 175 -2.46 12.07 -17.00
N GLN A 176 -2.61 13.25 -17.60
CA GLN A 176 -1.95 13.62 -18.86
C GLN A 176 -0.41 13.67 -18.78
N VAL A 177 0.16 13.73 -17.57
CA VAL A 177 1.60 13.67 -17.34
C VAL A 177 1.90 12.48 -16.44
N GLN A 178 2.30 11.39 -17.06
CA GLN A 178 2.60 10.15 -16.35
C GLN A 178 3.80 10.29 -15.39
N PRO A 179 3.82 9.58 -14.25
CA PRO A 179 4.92 9.60 -13.27
C PRO A 179 6.29 9.33 -13.90
N ASP A 180 6.35 8.47 -14.92
CA ASP A 180 7.57 8.14 -15.66
C ASP A 180 8.21 9.34 -16.36
N SER A 181 7.41 10.34 -16.74
CA SER A 181 7.93 11.58 -17.32
C SER A 181 8.76 12.35 -16.29
N LEU A 182 8.29 12.46 -15.05
CA LEU A 182 9.00 13.12 -13.96
C LEU A 182 10.29 12.35 -13.60
N THR A 183 10.19 11.02 -13.53
CA THR A 183 11.33 10.13 -13.32
C THR A 183 12.38 10.29 -14.42
N THR A 184 11.94 10.45 -15.65
CA THR A 184 12.83 10.67 -16.79
C THR A 184 13.57 12.01 -16.68
N PHE A 185 12.92 13.09 -16.26
CA PHE A 185 13.60 14.37 -16.01
C PHE A 185 14.66 14.25 -14.91
N TYR A 186 14.32 13.58 -13.82
CA TYR A 186 15.26 13.34 -12.72
C TYR A 186 16.49 12.54 -13.18
N LYS A 187 16.30 11.51 -14.00
CA LYS A 187 17.40 10.67 -14.50
C LYS A 187 18.26 11.35 -15.57
N LYS A 188 17.64 12.17 -16.46
CA LYS A 188 18.32 12.73 -17.63
C LYS A 188 18.87 14.14 -17.45
N LEU A 189 18.42 14.90 -16.45
CA LEU A 189 18.82 16.29 -16.24
C LEU A 189 19.65 16.43 -14.95
N PRO A 190 21.00 16.44 -15.00
CA PRO A 190 21.84 16.47 -13.79
C PRO A 190 21.52 17.64 -12.83
N TRP A 191 21.26 18.83 -13.36
CA TRP A 191 20.90 20.00 -12.56
C TRP A 191 19.58 19.82 -11.81
N PHE A 192 18.59 19.15 -12.46
CA PHE A 192 17.29 18.88 -11.86
C PHE A 192 17.42 17.85 -10.75
N LYS A 193 18.16 16.75 -11.01
CA LYS A 193 18.50 15.74 -10.00
C LYS A 193 19.19 16.38 -8.79
N GLN A 194 20.24 17.15 -9.00
CA GLN A 194 20.98 17.81 -7.92
C GLN A 194 20.09 18.73 -7.07
N SER A 195 19.15 19.44 -7.72
CA SER A 195 18.21 20.30 -6.99
C SER A 195 17.22 19.48 -6.15
N ILE A 196 16.65 18.41 -6.71
CA ILE A 196 15.75 17.50 -5.97
C ILE A 196 16.47 16.86 -4.78
N ASP A 197 17.68 16.35 -4.99
CA ASP A 197 18.47 15.72 -3.92
C ASP A 197 18.74 16.72 -2.78
N ALA A 198 19.04 17.97 -3.12
CA ALA A 198 19.25 19.03 -2.13
C ALA A 198 17.95 19.46 -1.41
N GLU A 199 16.79 19.49 -2.13
CA GLU A 199 15.48 19.71 -1.51
C GLU A 199 15.17 18.60 -0.50
N ASN A 200 15.39 17.34 -0.90
CA ASN A 200 15.17 16.20 -0.02
C ASN A 200 16.08 16.22 1.21
N GLN A 201 17.37 16.63 1.04
CA GLN A 201 18.28 16.76 2.17
C GLN A 201 17.79 17.81 3.17
N LEU A 202 17.26 18.95 2.72
CA LEU A 202 16.67 19.97 3.60
C LEU A 202 15.46 19.45 4.37
N LEU A 203 14.62 18.59 3.78
CA LEU A 203 13.54 17.91 4.50
C LEU A 203 14.10 16.97 5.59
N LEU A 204 15.13 16.18 5.27
CA LEU A 204 15.76 15.27 6.22
C LEU A 204 16.43 16.03 7.38
N ASP A 205 17.13 17.12 7.08
CA ASP A 205 17.75 17.99 8.09
C ASP A 205 16.68 18.63 8.97
N ALA A 206 15.57 19.11 8.39
CA ALA A 206 14.42 19.65 9.13
C ALA A 206 13.77 18.60 10.04
N ILE A 207 13.68 17.33 9.60
CA ILE A 207 13.17 16.22 10.42
C ILE A 207 14.11 15.92 11.59
N ALA A 208 15.42 15.98 11.39
CA ALA A 208 16.42 15.67 12.41
C ALA A 208 16.65 16.80 13.42
N GLU A 209 16.42 18.06 13.00
CA GLU A 209 16.68 19.27 13.79
C GLU A 209 15.77 19.32 15.04
N LYS A 210 16.29 19.73 16.17
CA LYS A 210 15.55 19.88 17.45
C LYS A 210 15.15 21.31 17.74
N ASP A 211 15.92 22.27 17.26
CA ASP A 211 15.63 23.68 17.43
C ASP A 211 14.54 24.14 16.47
N SER A 212 13.48 24.74 17.00
CA SER A 212 12.31 25.16 16.21
C SER A 212 12.63 26.32 15.25
N ILE A 213 13.53 27.22 15.61
CA ILE A 213 13.92 28.34 14.76
C ILE A 213 14.74 27.83 13.59
N GLN A 214 15.69 26.92 13.84
CA GLN A 214 16.49 26.31 12.80
C GLN A 214 15.65 25.42 11.90
N THR A 215 14.68 24.66 12.44
CA THR A 215 13.71 23.89 11.65
C THR A 215 12.97 24.80 10.66
N LYS A 216 12.48 25.98 11.10
CA LYS A 216 11.83 26.96 10.20
C LYS A 216 12.76 27.46 9.10
N ARG A 217 14.02 27.74 9.41
CA ARG A 217 15.02 28.15 8.41
C ARG A 217 15.27 27.08 7.36
N LEU A 218 15.34 25.81 7.77
CA LEU A 218 15.50 24.69 6.84
C LEU A 218 14.29 24.50 5.92
N ILE A 219 13.07 24.64 6.47
CA ILE A 219 11.83 24.61 5.68
C ILE A 219 11.79 25.78 4.69
N GLN A 220 12.18 26.99 5.11
CA GLN A 220 12.23 28.13 4.20
C GLN A 220 13.27 27.91 3.08
N ALA A 221 14.44 27.39 3.40
CA ALA A 221 15.46 27.04 2.41
C ALA A 221 14.96 25.98 1.41
N PHE A 222 14.17 25.00 1.89
CA PHE A 222 13.50 24.01 1.02
C PHE A 222 12.55 24.69 0.04
N TRP A 223 11.71 25.66 0.50
CA TRP A 223 10.80 26.39 -0.37
C TRP A 223 11.52 27.21 -1.43
N ASP A 224 12.57 27.92 -1.05
CA ASP A 224 13.33 28.77 -1.94
C ASP A 224 14.00 27.93 -3.04
N LYS A 225 14.59 26.80 -2.66
CA LYS A 225 15.23 25.89 -3.62
C LYS A 225 14.20 25.26 -4.56
N ARG A 226 13.06 24.78 -4.06
CA ARG A 226 11.96 24.20 -4.84
C ARG A 226 11.38 25.22 -5.83
N LYS A 227 11.12 26.43 -5.36
CA LYS A 227 10.64 27.53 -6.22
C LYS A 227 11.62 27.85 -7.33
N GLN A 228 12.91 27.95 -7.02
CA GLN A 228 13.97 28.20 -7.99
C GLN A 228 14.04 27.08 -9.04
N ARG A 229 14.03 25.83 -8.65
CA ARG A 229 14.05 24.66 -9.55
C ARG A 229 12.85 24.64 -10.46
N ARG A 230 11.64 24.77 -9.92
CA ARG A 230 10.39 24.78 -10.71
C ARG A 230 10.36 25.93 -11.72
N TRP A 231 10.78 27.12 -11.29
CA TRP A 231 10.92 28.27 -12.20
C TRP A 231 11.92 28.00 -13.31
N GLN A 232 13.11 27.50 -12.98
CA GLN A 232 14.14 27.15 -13.98
C GLN A 232 13.66 26.09 -14.95
N PHE A 233 12.94 25.08 -14.49
CA PHE A 233 12.35 24.05 -15.33
C PHE A 233 11.33 24.66 -16.31
N GLN A 234 10.42 25.49 -15.81
CA GLN A 234 9.42 26.14 -16.61
C GLN A 234 10.04 27.06 -17.68
N GLN A 235 11.10 27.80 -17.34
CA GLN A 235 11.80 28.64 -18.35
C GLN A 235 12.41 27.80 -19.47
N LYS A 236 13.01 26.65 -19.13
CA LYS A 236 13.69 25.78 -20.10
C LYS A 236 12.74 24.92 -20.92
N HIS A 237 11.70 24.40 -20.34
CA HIS A 237 10.83 23.39 -20.94
C HIS A 237 9.43 23.92 -21.31
N LYS A 238 9.11 25.16 -20.94
CA LYS A 238 7.78 25.78 -21.14
C LYS A 238 6.62 25.01 -20.53
N PHE A 239 6.92 24.27 -19.48
CA PHE A 239 6.00 23.37 -18.80
C PHE A 239 6.14 23.52 -17.27
N SER A 240 5.02 23.60 -16.54
CA SER A 240 5.02 23.69 -15.07
C SER A 240 4.92 22.31 -14.44
N LEU A 241 5.77 22.01 -13.48
CA LEU A 241 5.76 20.77 -12.72
C LEU A 241 4.88 20.82 -11.45
N ASP A 242 4.49 22.02 -11.00
CA ASP A 242 3.93 22.26 -9.68
C ASP A 242 2.83 21.28 -9.30
N LYS A 243 1.74 21.24 -10.08
CA LYS A 243 0.59 20.40 -9.77
C LYS A 243 0.88 18.90 -9.83
N PHE A 244 1.75 18.48 -10.74
CA PHE A 244 2.10 17.07 -10.91
C PHE A 244 2.95 16.54 -9.76
N GLU A 245 4.00 17.30 -9.38
CA GLU A 245 4.83 16.94 -8.23
C GLU A 245 4.01 16.91 -6.96
N LYS A 246 3.19 17.94 -6.69
CA LYS A 246 2.30 17.98 -5.52
C LYS A 246 1.38 16.75 -5.44
N CYS A 247 0.79 16.37 -6.57
CA CYS A 247 -0.11 15.23 -6.64
C CYS A 247 0.65 13.92 -6.38
N TYR A 248 1.72 13.65 -7.14
CA TYR A 248 2.48 12.40 -7.00
C TYR A 248 3.22 12.27 -5.67
N GLU A 249 3.77 13.37 -5.14
CA GLU A 249 4.35 13.38 -3.79
C GLU A 249 3.31 13.07 -2.70
N THR A 250 2.09 13.57 -2.87
CA THR A 250 1.00 13.28 -1.92
C THR A 250 0.52 11.84 -2.07
N MET A 251 0.26 11.38 -3.27
CA MET A 251 -0.22 10.04 -3.57
C MET A 251 0.76 8.97 -3.07
N GLU A 252 1.97 8.99 -3.60
CA GLU A 252 2.98 7.96 -3.34
C GLU A 252 3.64 8.12 -1.97
N GLY A 253 3.87 9.36 -1.55
CA GLY A 253 4.47 9.65 -0.26
C GLY A 253 3.61 9.19 0.90
N THR A 254 2.28 9.34 0.81
CA THR A 254 1.37 8.87 1.87
C THR A 254 1.17 7.37 1.85
N ALA A 255 1.13 6.72 0.68
CA ALA A 255 1.09 5.27 0.57
C ALA A 255 2.36 4.64 1.19
N ARG A 256 3.53 5.20 0.89
CA ARG A 256 4.80 4.80 1.51
C ARG A 256 4.85 5.09 3.02
N TYR A 257 4.20 6.16 3.47
CA TYR A 257 4.08 6.44 4.90
C TYR A 257 3.23 5.38 5.62
N VAL A 258 2.16 4.91 5.00
CA VAL A 258 1.33 3.81 5.52
C VAL A 258 2.13 2.51 5.56
N GLU A 259 2.85 2.17 4.49
CA GLU A 259 3.76 1.02 4.45
C GLU A 259 4.80 1.06 5.58
N PHE A 260 5.46 2.20 5.77
CA PHE A 260 6.42 2.41 6.86
C PHE A 260 5.78 2.25 8.25
N SER A 261 4.52 2.63 8.42
CA SER A 261 3.82 2.45 9.69
C SER A 261 3.66 0.97 10.06
N LEU A 262 3.45 0.11 9.06
CA LEU A 262 3.42 -1.34 9.25
C LEU A 262 4.77 -1.90 9.68
N TYR A 263 5.89 -1.39 9.14
CA TYR A 263 7.23 -1.83 9.57
C TYR A 263 7.45 -1.58 11.06
N LYS A 264 6.94 -0.47 11.59
CA LYS A 264 6.97 -0.16 13.03
C LYS A 264 6.00 -1.02 13.85
N ASP A 265 4.81 -1.28 13.32
CA ASP A 265 3.82 -2.16 13.94
C ASP A 265 4.36 -3.58 14.04
N PHE A 266 4.92 -4.12 12.97
CA PHE A 266 5.49 -5.47 12.90
C PHE A 266 6.65 -5.70 13.89
N ALA A 267 7.37 -4.64 14.28
CA ALA A 267 8.42 -4.75 15.29
C ALA A 267 7.89 -5.25 16.64
N ASN A 268 6.64 -4.96 16.96
CA ASN A 268 6.00 -5.27 18.24
C ASN A 268 4.77 -6.19 18.12
N ARG A 269 4.33 -6.48 16.89
CA ARG A 269 3.12 -7.27 16.62
C ARG A 269 3.34 -8.74 16.96
N LYS A 270 2.33 -9.36 17.55
CA LYS A 270 2.30 -10.82 17.71
C LYS A 270 2.05 -11.47 16.35
N PRO A 271 2.75 -12.58 16.04
CA PRO A 271 2.51 -13.32 14.81
C PRO A 271 1.06 -13.80 14.72
N ASP A 272 0.53 -13.78 13.50
CA ASP A 272 -0.76 -14.35 13.18
C ASP A 272 -0.69 -15.88 13.27
N GLU A 273 -1.52 -16.49 14.12
CA GLU A 273 -1.48 -17.92 14.38
C GLU A 273 -1.96 -18.76 13.19
N SER A 274 -2.88 -18.24 12.38
CA SER A 274 -3.38 -18.92 11.19
C SER A 274 -2.30 -18.99 10.13
N LEU A 275 -1.63 -17.86 9.86
CA LEU A 275 -0.50 -17.80 8.93
C LEU A 275 0.68 -18.65 9.39
N LEU A 276 0.98 -18.70 10.70
CA LEU A 276 2.04 -19.59 11.23
C LEU A 276 1.79 -21.06 10.91
N LYS A 277 0.53 -21.48 10.86
CA LYS A 277 0.13 -22.86 10.57
C LYS A 277 0.05 -23.16 9.09
N SER A 278 -0.42 -22.20 8.28
CA SER A 278 -0.78 -22.43 6.87
C SER A 278 0.29 -21.96 5.88
N ASP A 279 1.15 -21.00 6.24
CA ASP A 279 2.09 -20.35 5.34
C ASP A 279 3.54 -20.43 5.80
N SER A 280 4.31 -21.32 5.22
CA SER A 280 5.76 -21.47 5.52
C SER A 280 6.60 -20.26 5.10
N SER A 281 6.06 -19.38 4.25
CA SER A 281 6.72 -18.14 3.80
C SER A 281 6.50 -16.98 4.78
N PHE A 282 5.56 -17.11 5.71
CA PHE A 282 5.37 -16.16 6.80
C PHE A 282 6.51 -16.29 7.82
N LYS A 283 7.27 -15.22 8.07
CA LYS A 283 8.47 -15.23 8.93
C LYS A 283 8.27 -14.57 10.28
N SER A 284 7.01 -14.42 10.72
CA SER A 284 6.68 -13.85 12.05
C SER A 284 7.32 -12.50 12.30
N PHE A 285 7.37 -11.67 11.26
CA PHE A 285 7.95 -10.32 11.29
C PHE A 285 9.45 -10.27 11.63
N ALA A 286 10.19 -11.35 11.38
CA ALA A 286 11.59 -11.47 11.79
C ALA A 286 12.47 -10.33 11.24
N LYS A 287 12.24 -9.87 10.01
CA LYS A 287 12.95 -8.73 9.39
C LYS A 287 12.70 -7.42 10.13
N PHE A 288 11.54 -7.27 10.76
CA PHE A 288 11.08 -6.02 11.35
C PHE A 288 11.36 -5.90 12.86
N LYS A 289 11.77 -6.99 13.55
CA LYS A 289 12.00 -6.98 15.02
C LYS A 289 12.95 -5.90 15.53
N ASN A 290 13.95 -5.55 14.72
CA ASN A 290 14.92 -4.49 15.03
C ASN A 290 14.92 -3.44 13.91
N TYR A 291 13.72 -3.11 13.43
CA TYR A 291 13.57 -2.20 12.32
C TYR A 291 14.21 -0.83 12.60
N ASN A 292 15.02 -0.38 11.67
CA ASN A 292 15.66 0.92 11.72
C ASN A 292 15.56 1.60 10.35
N LEU A 293 14.78 2.66 10.28
CA LEU A 293 14.58 3.44 9.05
C LEU A 293 15.90 3.88 8.40
N GLN A 294 16.94 4.20 9.18
CA GLN A 294 18.23 4.63 8.61
C GLN A 294 18.89 3.58 7.70
N LYS A 295 18.52 2.31 7.85
CA LYS A 295 18.98 1.22 6.99
C LYS A 295 18.16 1.09 5.70
N ASP A 296 16.92 1.54 5.70
CA ASP A 296 15.99 1.46 4.56
C ASP A 296 16.02 2.72 3.71
N LYS A 297 17.19 2.99 3.15
CA LYS A 297 17.46 4.21 2.37
C LYS A 297 16.51 4.40 1.17
N TRP A 298 15.98 3.32 0.63
CA TRP A 298 15.02 3.36 -0.49
C TRP A 298 13.69 4.04 -0.12
N LEU A 299 13.31 4.07 1.16
CA LEU A 299 12.11 4.79 1.60
C LEU A 299 12.23 6.30 1.48
N TYR A 300 13.42 6.87 1.76
CA TYR A 300 13.58 8.29 2.02
C TYR A 300 14.67 9.00 1.20
N LEU A 301 15.51 8.27 0.45
CA LEU A 301 16.54 8.87 -0.41
C LEU A 301 16.11 8.86 -1.87
N THR A 302 16.16 10.00 -2.50
CA THR A 302 15.75 10.25 -3.90
C THR A 302 16.57 9.50 -4.94
N ASP A 303 17.83 9.17 -4.63
CA ASP A 303 18.73 8.40 -5.51
C ASP A 303 18.53 6.88 -5.41
N LYS A 304 17.75 6.40 -4.45
CA LYS A 304 17.46 4.97 -4.21
C LYS A 304 16.09 4.54 -4.69
N THR A 305 15.20 5.48 -4.96
CA THR A 305 13.84 5.24 -5.42
C THR A 305 13.38 6.33 -6.39
N THR A 306 12.16 6.28 -6.86
CA THR A 306 11.53 7.40 -7.55
C THR A 306 11.42 8.59 -6.62
N TYR A 307 11.94 9.75 -7.02
CA TYR A 307 12.17 10.88 -6.12
C TYR A 307 10.93 11.38 -5.39
N PHE A 308 9.77 11.42 -6.05
CA PHE A 308 8.55 11.92 -5.43
C PHE A 308 7.98 10.96 -4.36
N TYR A 309 8.32 9.67 -4.39
CA TYR A 309 8.06 8.77 -3.25
C TYR A 309 8.83 9.22 -2.02
N ALA A 310 10.13 9.49 -2.19
CA ALA A 310 11.00 9.87 -1.08
C ALA A 310 10.66 11.27 -0.53
N THR A 311 10.46 12.26 -1.41
CA THR A 311 10.14 13.63 -0.99
C THR A 311 8.76 13.71 -0.34
N GLY A 312 7.75 13.04 -0.90
CA GLY A 312 6.41 12.94 -0.32
C GLY A 312 6.41 12.26 1.05
N PHE A 313 7.10 11.12 1.16
CA PHE A 313 7.30 10.42 2.43
C PHE A 313 7.96 11.30 3.49
N ASN A 314 9.00 12.03 3.12
CA ASN A 314 9.69 12.93 4.05
C ASN A 314 8.84 14.14 4.43
N MET A 315 7.99 14.67 3.52
CA MET A 315 7.02 15.72 3.88
C MET A 315 6.00 15.20 4.90
N ALA A 316 5.43 14.00 4.72
CA ALA A 316 4.52 13.40 5.69
C ALA A 316 5.17 13.25 7.07
N ARG A 317 6.43 12.74 7.13
CA ARG A 317 7.20 12.64 8.37
C ARG A 317 7.50 13.99 9.03
N LEU A 318 7.75 15.02 8.21
CA LEU A 318 7.98 16.37 8.72
C LEU A 318 6.70 16.94 9.32
N LEU A 319 5.55 16.77 8.68
CA LEU A 319 4.25 17.16 9.21
C LEU A 319 3.95 16.50 10.56
N ASP A 320 4.20 15.19 10.69
CA ASP A 320 4.09 14.48 11.98
C ASP A 320 5.01 15.07 13.05
N LYS A 321 6.29 15.28 12.71
CA LYS A 321 7.26 15.91 13.64
C LYS A 321 6.79 17.26 14.14
N LEU A 322 6.14 18.04 13.28
CA LEU A 322 5.64 19.38 13.58
C LEU A 322 4.28 19.36 14.30
N GLY A 323 3.68 18.18 14.49
CA GLY A 323 2.36 18.06 15.08
C GLY A 323 1.25 18.67 14.21
N ILE A 324 1.44 18.73 12.90
CA ILE A 324 0.47 19.29 11.96
C ILE A 324 -0.47 18.18 11.51
N GLU A 325 -1.78 18.36 11.76
CA GLU A 325 -2.79 17.45 11.26
C GLU A 325 -2.98 17.65 9.75
N TYR A 326 -2.85 16.56 8.99
CA TYR A 326 -2.98 16.57 7.53
C TYR A 326 -3.83 15.41 6.99
N LYS A 327 -3.90 14.28 7.70
CA LYS A 327 -4.51 13.05 7.20
C LYS A 327 -6.01 13.20 6.94
N SER A 328 -6.72 13.88 7.83
CA SER A 328 -8.15 14.14 7.68
C SER A 328 -8.51 15.15 6.58
N ARG A 329 -7.52 15.89 6.09
CA ARG A 329 -7.66 16.93 5.05
C ARG A 329 -7.37 16.43 3.64
N LEU A 330 -6.41 15.53 3.50
CA LEU A 330 -6.02 14.98 2.21
C LEU A 330 -7.16 14.19 1.57
N PHE A 331 -7.22 14.24 0.24
CA PHE A 331 -8.16 13.55 -0.63
C PHE A 331 -9.61 14.06 -0.60
N LYS A 332 -10.07 14.69 0.48
CA LYS A 332 -11.41 15.31 0.56
C LYS A 332 -11.56 16.49 -0.38
N ASP A 333 -10.50 17.26 -0.56
CA ASP A 333 -10.35 18.25 -1.64
C ASP A 333 -9.21 17.75 -2.53
N GLY A 334 -9.50 17.52 -3.80
CA GLY A 334 -8.55 16.93 -4.74
C GLY A 334 -7.27 17.75 -4.95
N LYS A 335 -7.27 19.04 -4.64
CA LYS A 335 -6.15 19.95 -4.86
C LYS A 335 -5.25 20.12 -3.64
N ILE A 336 -5.71 19.73 -2.45
CA ILE A 336 -4.89 19.85 -1.23
C ILE A 336 -3.78 18.78 -1.24
N SER A 337 -2.54 19.22 -1.13
CA SER A 337 -1.34 18.37 -1.08
C SER A 337 -0.60 18.47 0.25
N LEU A 338 0.33 17.53 0.50
CA LEU A 338 1.27 17.62 1.63
C LEU A 338 2.03 18.94 1.62
N GLU A 339 2.44 19.39 0.41
CA GLU A 339 3.12 20.66 0.22
C GLU A 339 2.27 21.85 0.66
N ASP A 340 0.99 21.89 0.25
CA ASP A 340 0.09 23.00 0.58
C ASP A 340 -0.13 23.09 2.09
N ILE A 341 -0.33 21.95 2.76
CA ILE A 341 -0.51 21.90 4.22
C ILE A 341 0.75 22.37 4.97
N LEU A 342 1.94 21.94 4.51
CA LEU A 342 3.19 22.39 5.11
C LEU A 342 3.39 23.90 4.89
N ARG A 343 3.04 24.43 3.72
CA ARG A 343 3.18 25.85 3.34
C ARG A 343 2.21 26.76 4.12
N GLU A 344 1.03 26.29 4.51
CA GLU A 344 0.10 27.07 5.35
C GLU A 344 0.67 27.41 6.73
N LYS A 345 1.65 26.69 7.22
CA LYS A 345 2.23 26.82 8.56
C LYS A 345 3.60 27.47 8.57
N TYR A 346 4.31 27.43 7.45
CA TYR A 346 5.68 27.87 7.25
C TYR A 346 5.86 28.49 5.85
#